data_3cb717f3a5ba6c6349980853e8a15b11
#
_entry.id   3cb717f3a5ba6c6349980853e8a15b11
#
_cell.length_a   1.000
_cell.length_b   1.000
_cell.length_c   1.000
_cell.angle_alpha   90.00
_cell.angle_beta   90.00
_cell.angle_gamma   90.00
#
_symmetry.space_group_name_H-M   'P 1'
#
loop_
_entity.id
_entity.type
_entity.pdbx_description
1 polymer ?
#
loop_
_entity_poly.entity_id
_entity_poly.type
_entity_poly.pdbx_seq_one_letter_code
_entity_poly.pdbx_strand_id
1 'polypeptide(L)'
;MFKILISTFAFLNLTNGLNNFLEMTKADIVTIISEKLGIEKGDVQATVESFMNEVKSSLESGDNVYLRGFGSFIIKTRAEKTGRNISKNTTIKIPAHNIPAFKPAKVFLEGVKTNVEVK
;
A
#
# COMPACT_ATOMS: atom_id res chain seq x y z
N MET A 1 4.68 -27.00 6.51
CA MET A 1 4.68 -26.26 7.77
C MET A 1 4.25 -24.82 7.60
N PHE A 2 4.96 -24.10 6.75
CA PHE A 2 4.63 -22.71 6.53
C PHE A 2 3.20 -22.51 6.03
N LYS A 3 2.77 -23.38 5.14
CA LYS A 3 1.41 -23.36 4.61
C LYS A 3 0.36 -23.55 5.69
N ILE A 4 0.64 -24.44 6.61
CA ILE A 4 -0.27 -24.74 7.71
C ILE A 4 -0.39 -23.52 8.60
N LEU A 5 0.71 -22.84 8.85
CA LEU A 5 0.73 -21.65 9.68
C LEU A 5 -0.11 -20.54 9.05
N ILE A 6 0.06 -20.32 7.77
CA ILE A 6 -0.71 -19.32 7.06
C ILE A 6 -2.20 -19.67 7.08
N SER A 7 -2.50 -20.93 6.91
CA SER A 7 -3.87 -21.40 6.93
C SER A 7 -4.51 -21.17 8.28
N THR A 8 -3.77 -21.43 9.36
CA THR A 8 -4.24 -21.19 10.72
C THR A 8 -4.51 -19.71 10.96
N PHE A 9 -3.61 -18.88 10.48
CA PHE A 9 -3.77 -17.46 10.63
C PHE A 9 -5.01 -16.95 9.88
N ALA A 10 -5.22 -17.43 8.68
CA ALA A 10 -6.40 -17.07 7.89
C ALA A 10 -7.68 -17.55 8.57
N PHE A 11 -7.63 -18.74 9.17
CA PHE A 11 -8.77 -19.25 9.87
C PHE A 11 -9.14 -18.39 11.07
N LEU A 12 -8.14 -17.95 11.83
CA LEU A 12 -8.38 -17.06 12.95
C LEU A 12 -9.04 -15.76 12.51
N ASN A 13 -8.59 -15.23 11.39
CA ASN A 13 -9.20 -14.02 10.84
C ASN A 13 -10.64 -14.24 10.47
N LEU A 14 -10.93 -15.40 9.90
CA LEU A 14 -12.30 -15.74 9.54
C LEU A 14 -13.19 -15.95 10.77
N THR A 15 -12.66 -16.57 11.80
CA THR A 15 -13.45 -16.82 13.01
C THR A 15 -13.80 -15.55 13.75
N ASN A 16 -12.98 -14.54 13.62
CA ASN A 16 -13.29 -13.24 14.20
C ASN A 16 -14.46 -12.57 13.51
N GLY A 17 -14.71 -12.96 12.26
CA GLY A 17 -15.90 -12.51 11.57
C GLY A 17 -15.95 -11.04 11.23
N LEU A 18 -14.86 -10.34 11.41
CA LEU A 18 -14.81 -8.91 11.15
C LEU A 18 -14.00 -8.64 9.90
N ASN A 19 -14.50 -7.78 9.07
CA ASN A 19 -13.88 -7.47 7.79
C ASN A 19 -12.49 -6.88 7.93
N ASN A 20 -12.26 -6.18 9.03
CA ASN A 20 -10.97 -5.55 9.28
C ASN A 20 -9.82 -6.53 9.35
N PHE A 21 -10.11 -7.77 9.70
CA PHE A 21 -9.08 -8.78 9.85
C PHE A 21 -8.56 -9.29 8.53
N LEU A 22 -9.25 -9.00 7.45
CA LEU A 22 -8.80 -9.41 6.13
C LEU A 22 -7.78 -8.46 5.56
N GLU A 23 -7.62 -7.30 6.16
CA GLU A 23 -6.67 -6.32 5.70
C GLU A 23 -5.34 -6.47 6.43
N MET A 24 -4.25 -6.27 5.70
CA MET A 24 -2.92 -6.37 6.26
C MET A 24 -2.41 -4.98 6.61
N THR A 25 -1.93 -4.82 7.84
CA THR A 25 -1.40 -3.55 8.31
C THR A 25 0.12 -3.57 8.29
N LYS A 26 0.72 -2.41 8.55
CA LYS A 26 2.17 -2.32 8.67
C LYS A 26 2.68 -3.25 9.78
N ALA A 27 1.98 -3.28 10.89
CA ALA A 27 2.38 -4.14 12.01
C ALA A 27 2.35 -5.62 11.63
N ASP A 28 1.36 -6.01 10.84
CA ASP A 28 1.26 -7.40 10.36
C ASP A 28 2.43 -7.74 9.45
N ILE A 29 2.78 -6.83 8.57
CA ILE A 29 3.92 -7.05 7.66
C ILE A 29 5.21 -7.18 8.44
N VAL A 30 5.42 -6.33 9.44
CA VAL A 30 6.60 -6.37 10.28
C VAL A 30 6.71 -7.72 11.00
N THR A 31 5.60 -8.20 11.54
CA THR A 31 5.57 -9.48 12.24
C THR A 31 5.92 -10.63 11.29
N ILE A 32 5.32 -10.64 10.11
CA ILE A 32 5.55 -11.69 9.13
C ILE A 32 7.01 -11.72 8.69
N ILE A 33 7.58 -10.56 8.39
CA ILE A 33 8.98 -10.49 7.97
C ILE A 33 9.91 -10.94 9.08
N SER A 34 9.64 -10.50 10.30
CA SER A 34 10.43 -10.88 11.46
C SER A 34 10.48 -12.40 11.60
N GLU A 35 9.33 -13.04 11.48
CA GLU A 35 9.24 -14.49 11.61
C GLU A 35 9.91 -15.22 10.44
N LYS A 36 9.73 -14.71 9.24
CA LYS A 36 10.30 -15.36 8.05
C LYS A 36 11.83 -15.29 8.02
N LEU A 37 12.38 -14.17 8.41
CA LEU A 37 13.81 -13.93 8.27
C LEU A 37 14.58 -14.14 9.56
N GLY A 38 13.89 -14.34 10.68
CA GLY A 38 14.54 -14.50 11.95
C GLY A 38 15.22 -13.23 12.45
N ILE A 39 14.70 -12.07 12.05
CA ILE A 39 15.23 -10.77 12.45
C ILE A 39 14.36 -10.22 13.56
N GLU A 40 14.96 -9.55 14.50
CA GLU A 40 14.24 -8.97 15.60
C GLU A 40 13.18 -7.99 15.11
N LYS A 41 11.99 -8.06 15.71
CA LYS A 41 10.83 -7.29 15.26
C LYS A 41 11.10 -5.78 15.28
N GLY A 42 11.82 -5.29 16.27
CA GLY A 42 12.16 -3.88 16.33
C GLY A 42 13.03 -3.43 15.16
N ASP A 43 13.96 -4.28 14.77
CA ASP A 43 14.83 -3.97 13.62
C ASP A 43 14.05 -3.99 12.31
N VAL A 44 13.13 -4.94 12.18
CA VAL A 44 12.27 -5.01 10.99
C VAL A 44 11.39 -3.76 10.90
N GLN A 45 10.80 -3.37 12.02
CA GLN A 45 9.94 -2.20 12.04
C GLN A 45 10.72 -0.94 11.65
N ALA A 46 11.90 -0.76 12.21
CA ALA A 46 12.74 0.39 11.86
C ALA A 46 13.09 0.40 10.38
N THR A 47 13.39 -0.76 9.83
CA THR A 47 13.74 -0.89 8.41
C THR A 47 12.56 -0.56 7.52
N VAL A 48 11.39 -1.09 7.85
CA VAL A 48 10.17 -0.85 7.06
C VAL A 48 9.79 0.63 7.10
N GLU A 49 9.88 1.24 8.27
CA GLU A 49 9.54 2.65 8.40
C GLU A 49 10.55 3.54 7.68
N SER A 50 11.83 3.19 7.75
CA SER A 50 12.86 3.92 7.01
C SER A 50 12.64 3.82 5.51
N PHE A 51 12.27 2.65 5.03
CA PHE A 51 11.97 2.45 3.62
C PHE A 51 10.84 3.38 3.17
N MET A 52 9.75 3.39 3.93
CA MET A 52 8.61 4.24 3.60
C MET A 52 8.99 5.72 3.63
N ASN A 53 9.78 6.11 4.61
CA ASN A 53 10.20 7.51 4.74
C ASN A 53 11.09 7.93 3.57
N GLU A 54 11.97 7.03 3.10
CA GLU A 54 12.80 7.32 1.95
C GLU A 54 11.98 7.49 0.67
N VAL A 55 10.97 6.64 0.49
CA VAL A 55 10.07 6.77 -0.65
C VAL A 55 9.33 8.10 -0.59
N LYS A 56 8.78 8.44 0.56
CA LYS A 56 8.07 9.71 0.74
C LYS A 56 8.97 10.90 0.47
N SER A 57 10.14 10.88 1.04
CA SER A 57 11.11 11.96 0.89
C SER A 57 11.51 12.17 -0.56
N SER A 58 11.73 11.08 -1.27
CA SER A 58 12.11 11.13 -2.68
C SER A 58 11.00 11.78 -3.52
N LEU A 59 9.77 11.36 -3.29
CA LEU A 59 8.64 11.90 -4.04
C LEU A 59 8.38 13.37 -3.69
N GLU A 60 8.57 13.73 -2.43
CA GLU A 60 8.43 15.12 -2.00
C GLU A 60 9.48 16.02 -2.65
N SER A 61 10.62 15.44 -3.01
CA SER A 61 11.69 16.17 -3.69
C SER A 61 11.53 16.18 -5.22
N GLY A 62 10.49 15.55 -5.71
CA GLY A 62 10.22 15.53 -7.14
C GLY A 62 10.80 14.34 -7.89
N ASP A 63 11.33 13.36 -7.18
CA ASP A 63 11.95 12.19 -7.80
C ASP A 63 11.07 10.97 -7.69
N ASN A 64 10.90 10.28 -8.80
CA ASN A 64 10.16 9.01 -8.81
C ASN A 64 11.03 7.90 -8.23
N VAL A 65 10.38 6.89 -7.64
CA VAL A 65 11.08 5.73 -7.09
C VAL A 65 10.67 4.49 -7.86
N TYR A 66 11.64 3.79 -8.42
CA TYR A 66 11.40 2.58 -9.21
C TYR A 66 11.89 1.36 -8.46
N LEU A 67 10.98 0.45 -8.16
CA LEU A 67 11.29 -0.78 -7.43
C LEU A 67 11.04 -1.96 -8.36
N ARG A 68 12.13 -2.49 -8.88
CA ARG A 68 12.08 -3.53 -9.88
C ARG A 68 11.28 -4.74 -9.39
N GLY A 69 10.34 -5.20 -10.20
CA GLY A 69 9.51 -6.34 -9.85
C GLY A 69 8.34 -6.03 -8.96
N PHE A 70 8.31 -4.84 -8.36
CA PHE A 70 7.22 -4.44 -7.49
C PHE A 70 6.37 -3.35 -8.13
N GLY A 71 7.00 -2.25 -8.49
CA GLY A 71 6.28 -1.15 -9.11
C GLY A 71 7.06 0.14 -9.00
N SER A 72 6.38 1.22 -9.34
CA SER A 72 6.99 2.55 -9.31
C SER A 72 6.09 3.48 -8.51
N PHE A 73 6.71 4.28 -7.66
CA PHE A 73 6.03 5.38 -7.00
C PHE A 73 6.35 6.61 -7.82
N ILE A 74 5.33 7.20 -8.41
CA ILE A 74 5.53 8.31 -9.35
C ILE A 74 4.73 9.53 -8.91
N ILE A 75 5.14 10.67 -9.43
CA ILE A 75 4.42 11.91 -9.20
C ILE A 75 3.49 12.11 -10.38
N LYS A 76 2.23 12.33 -10.08
CA LYS A 76 1.21 12.53 -11.08
C LYS A 76 0.61 13.92 -10.90
N THR A 77 0.41 14.62 -11.99
CA THR A 77 -0.20 15.93 -11.94
C THR A 77 -1.70 15.81 -12.18
N ARG A 78 -2.47 16.32 -11.24
CA ARG A 78 -3.91 16.40 -11.40
C ARG A 78 -4.25 17.77 -11.98
N ALA A 79 -4.99 17.77 -13.07
CA ALA A 79 -5.39 19.00 -13.71
C ALA A 79 -6.35 19.77 -12.80
N GLU A 80 -6.40 21.08 -13.01
CA GLU A 80 -7.38 21.91 -12.34
C GLU A 80 -8.79 21.42 -12.67
N LYS A 81 -9.63 21.39 -11.67
CA LYS A 81 -11.02 21.02 -11.94
C LYS A 81 -11.98 21.79 -11.05
N THR A 82 -13.22 21.83 -11.48
CA THR A 82 -14.28 22.52 -10.76
C THR A 82 -15.12 21.50 -10.01
N GLY A 83 -15.23 21.69 -8.71
CA GLY A 83 -16.09 20.85 -7.88
C GLY A 83 -17.27 21.65 -7.40
N ARG A 84 -18.22 20.96 -6.81
CA ARG A 84 -19.41 21.61 -6.27
C ARG A 84 -19.54 21.29 -4.80
N ASN A 85 -19.72 22.31 -4.00
CA ASN A 85 -19.97 22.13 -2.58
C ASN A 85 -21.49 21.99 -2.38
N ILE A 86 -21.92 20.78 -2.10
CA ILE A 86 -23.34 20.46 -2.00
C ILE A 86 -23.99 21.18 -0.82
N SER A 87 -23.28 21.29 0.31
CA SER A 87 -23.83 21.94 1.50
C SER A 87 -24.08 23.43 1.28
N LYS A 88 -23.19 24.10 0.58
CA LYS A 88 -23.30 25.53 0.35
C LYS A 88 -23.84 25.87 -1.03
N ASN A 89 -24.02 24.85 -1.86
CA ASN A 89 -24.50 25.02 -3.23
C ASN A 89 -23.67 26.02 -4.02
N THR A 90 -22.36 26.00 -3.79
CA THR A 90 -21.41 26.86 -4.47
C THR A 90 -20.40 26.03 -5.26
N THR A 91 -19.79 26.68 -6.23
CA THR A 91 -18.75 26.06 -7.05
C THR A 91 -17.40 26.29 -6.42
N ILE A 92 -16.60 25.23 -6.31
CA ILE A 92 -15.25 25.30 -5.77
C ILE A 92 -14.27 24.99 -6.88
N LYS A 93 -13.25 25.80 -7.00
CA LYS A 93 -12.20 25.58 -7.97
C LYS A 93 -11.03 24.90 -7.29
N ILE A 94 -10.66 23.72 -7.79
CA ILE A 94 -9.54 22.96 -7.27
C ILE A 94 -8.36 23.17 -8.22
N PRO A 95 -7.28 23.81 -7.77
CA PRO A 95 -6.15 24.09 -8.67
C PRO A 95 -5.40 22.83 -9.02
N ALA A 96 -4.62 22.90 -10.09
CA ALA A 96 -3.75 21.80 -10.49
C ALA A 96 -2.74 21.53 -9.38
N HIS A 97 -2.48 20.25 -9.12
CA HIS A 97 -1.55 19.87 -8.05
C HIS A 97 -0.95 18.51 -8.35
N ASN A 98 0.16 18.23 -7.69
CA ASN A 98 0.86 16.96 -7.84
C ASN A 98 0.50 16.02 -6.71
N ILE A 99 0.32 14.77 -7.04
CA ILE A 99 0.03 13.73 -6.05
C ILE A 99 0.97 12.56 -6.25
N PRO A 100 1.23 11.79 -5.18
CA PRO A 100 1.95 10.53 -5.36
C PRO A 100 0.99 9.47 -5.91
N ALA A 101 1.53 8.58 -6.72
CA ALA A 101 0.76 7.48 -7.28
C ALA A 101 1.63 6.24 -7.35
N PHE A 102 1.01 5.09 -7.28
CA PHE A 102 1.71 3.82 -7.40
C PHE A 102 1.32 3.13 -8.70
N LYS A 103 2.33 2.79 -9.49
CA LYS A 103 2.11 2.04 -10.72
C LYS A 103 2.73 0.66 -10.55
N PRO A 104 1.93 -0.40 -10.46
CA PRO A 104 2.48 -1.73 -10.22
C PRO A 104 3.30 -2.24 -11.40
N ALA A 105 4.29 -3.06 -11.10
CA ALA A 105 5.07 -3.73 -12.13
C ALA A 105 4.18 -4.73 -12.85
N LYS A 106 4.52 -5.04 -14.09
CA LYS A 106 3.72 -5.95 -14.90
C LYS A 106 3.55 -7.31 -14.22
N VAL A 107 4.61 -7.83 -13.64
CA VAL A 107 4.57 -9.13 -12.95
C VAL A 107 3.61 -9.08 -11.76
N PHE A 108 3.65 -8.01 -11.02
CA PHE A 108 2.76 -7.82 -9.87
C PHE A 108 1.31 -7.69 -10.34
N LEU A 109 1.09 -6.89 -11.36
CA LEU A 109 -0.25 -6.69 -11.92
C LEU A 109 -0.85 -8.02 -12.41
N GLU A 110 -0.07 -8.81 -13.14
CA GLU A 110 -0.54 -10.09 -13.64
C GLU A 110 -0.86 -11.07 -12.51
N GLY A 111 -0.06 -11.07 -11.46
CA GLY A 111 -0.30 -11.91 -10.31
C GLY A 111 -1.62 -11.62 -9.64
N VAL A 112 -1.93 -10.35 -9.45
CA VAL A 112 -3.20 -9.95 -8.85
C VAL A 112 -4.36 -10.28 -9.78
N LYS A 113 -4.19 -9.98 -11.06
CA LYS A 113 -5.22 -10.22 -12.07
C LYS A 113 -5.62 -11.69 -12.16
N THR A 114 -4.63 -12.57 -12.01
CA THR A 114 -4.85 -14.01 -12.11
C THR A 114 -5.45 -14.60 -10.84
N ASN A 115 -5.02 -14.12 -9.67
CA ASN A 115 -5.34 -14.74 -8.40
C ASN A 115 -6.52 -14.15 -7.66
N VAL A 116 -6.95 -12.96 -8.04
CA VAL A 116 -8.07 -12.30 -7.36
C VAL A 116 -9.28 -12.29 -8.28
N GLU A 117 -10.40 -12.80 -7.77
CA GLU A 117 -11.63 -12.84 -8.54
C GLU A 117 -12.28 -11.47 -8.64
N VAL A 118 -12.92 -11.23 -9.78
CA VAL A 118 -13.68 -10.00 -9.99
C VAL A 118 -14.95 -10.07 -9.17
N LYS A 119 -15.22 -9.04 -8.43
CA LYS A 119 -16.44 -8.95 -7.60
C LYS A 119 -17.61 -8.37 -8.36
#